data_b0aa1f7f4340446080fd63df60862e55
#
_entry.id   b0aa1f7f4340446080fd63df60862e55
#
_cell.length_a   1.000
_cell.length_b   1.000
_cell.length_c   1.000
_cell.angle_alpha   90.00
_cell.angle_beta   90.00
_cell.angle_gamma   90.00
#
_symmetry.space_group_name_H-M   'P 1'
#
loop_
_entity.id
_entity.type
_entity.pdbx_description
1 polymer ?
#
loop_
_entity_poly.entity_id
_entity_poly.type
_entity_poly.pdbx_seq_one_letter_code
_entity_poly.pdbx_strand_id
1 'polypeptide(L)'
;FDADLRVYDMSLEQPTKDFTEEPAMDTEECARAIAYGMMAVEERIDVMCVGEMGIGNSTSAAALCQALWGGAATEWTGPGTGVSGDAYKRKVETVAAGVERHADRKGDPLAILAALGGLELAAIVGTIIACRLAHTPVMLDGFACTAAASVLHAMDPSALDHCVVAHCSAEPGHTKLLDLIGKKPLFDLGMRLGEASGATL
;
A
#
# COMPACT_ATOMS: atom_id res chain seq x y z
N PHE A 1 -4.77 -5.14 23.53
CA PHE A 1 -3.72 -4.13 23.47
C PHE A 1 -4.31 -2.81 23.96
N ASP A 2 -3.55 -2.02 24.69
CA ASP A 2 -3.94 -0.68 25.13
C ASP A 2 -3.50 0.33 24.04
N ALA A 3 -4.15 0.24 22.88
CA ALA A 3 -3.87 1.07 21.72
C ALA A 3 -5.09 1.94 21.37
N ASP A 4 -4.85 3.18 20.97
CA ASP A 4 -5.91 4.06 20.46
C ASP A 4 -6.21 3.67 19.00
N LEU A 5 -7.36 3.03 18.77
CA LEU A 5 -7.81 2.62 17.45
C LEU A 5 -8.66 3.73 16.82
N ARG A 6 -8.23 4.17 15.63
CA ARG A 6 -8.97 5.12 14.79
C ARG A 6 -9.22 4.56 13.41
N VAL A 7 -10.45 4.64 12.97
CA VAL A 7 -10.88 4.21 11.64
C VAL A 7 -11.36 5.42 10.87
N TYR A 8 -10.77 5.63 9.69
CA TYR A 8 -11.08 6.74 8.80
C TYR A 8 -11.78 6.24 7.55
N ASP A 9 -12.97 6.76 7.28
CA ASP A 9 -13.70 6.52 6.04
C ASP A 9 -13.07 7.34 4.90
N MET A 10 -12.66 6.65 3.85
CA MET A 10 -12.06 7.21 2.65
C MET A 10 -13.07 7.34 1.51
N SER A 11 -14.24 7.93 1.80
CA SER A 11 -15.31 8.19 0.81
C SER A 11 -15.87 6.92 0.18
N LEU A 12 -16.33 5.98 1.00
CA LEU A 12 -16.86 4.66 0.58
C LEU A 12 -17.99 4.75 -0.47
N GLU A 13 -18.74 5.87 -0.48
CA GLU A 13 -19.81 6.12 -1.47
C GLU A 13 -19.26 6.52 -2.85
N GLN A 14 -17.97 6.81 -2.96
CA GLN A 14 -17.30 7.26 -4.19
C GLN A 14 -16.03 6.42 -4.40
N PRO A 15 -16.17 5.17 -4.85
CA PRO A 15 -15.01 4.31 -5.09
C PRO A 15 -14.12 4.88 -6.20
N THR A 16 -12.83 4.52 -6.15
CA THR A 16 -11.90 4.83 -7.23
C THR A 16 -12.36 4.18 -8.55
N LYS A 17 -11.89 4.73 -9.66
CA LYS A 17 -12.22 4.23 -10.99
C LYS A 17 -11.48 2.93 -11.30
N ASP A 18 -11.94 2.23 -12.33
CA ASP A 18 -11.27 1.02 -12.81
C ASP A 18 -9.95 1.37 -13.51
N PHE A 19 -8.84 1.03 -12.90
CA PHE A 19 -7.52 1.35 -13.43
C PHE A 19 -7.17 0.60 -14.74
N THR A 20 -7.97 -0.36 -15.15
CA THR A 20 -7.82 -0.99 -16.47
C THR A 20 -8.44 -0.13 -17.59
N GLU A 21 -9.28 0.83 -17.25
CA GLU A 21 -9.95 1.73 -18.19
C GLU A 21 -9.40 3.16 -18.13
N GLU A 22 -9.22 3.70 -16.93
CA GLU A 22 -8.69 5.04 -16.67
C GLU A 22 -7.92 5.08 -15.35
N PRO A 23 -7.20 6.18 -14.99
CA PRO A 23 -6.54 6.28 -13.70
C PRO A 23 -7.52 6.10 -12.54
N ALA A 24 -7.14 5.30 -11.52
CA ALA A 24 -7.97 5.07 -10.33
C ALA A 24 -8.38 6.38 -9.65
N MET A 25 -7.47 7.34 -9.61
CA MET A 25 -7.65 8.70 -9.07
C MET A 25 -7.05 9.71 -10.04
N ASP A 26 -7.61 10.90 -10.11
CA ASP A 26 -6.91 12.02 -10.70
C ASP A 26 -5.80 12.54 -9.73
N THR A 27 -4.96 13.45 -10.21
CA THR A 27 -3.85 13.99 -9.41
C THR A 27 -4.34 14.72 -8.16
N GLU A 28 -5.48 15.42 -8.25
CA GLU A 28 -6.04 16.18 -7.14
C GLU A 28 -6.68 15.25 -6.10
N GLU A 29 -7.38 14.21 -6.54
CA GLU A 29 -7.95 13.17 -5.66
C GLU A 29 -6.84 12.46 -4.88
N CYS A 30 -5.77 12.05 -5.56
CA CYS A 30 -4.61 11.43 -4.93
C CYS A 30 -3.95 12.39 -3.91
N ALA A 31 -3.74 13.66 -4.29
CA ALA A 31 -3.16 14.64 -3.39
C ALA A 31 -4.04 14.91 -2.16
N ARG A 32 -5.37 14.97 -2.33
CA ARG A 32 -6.31 15.09 -1.20
C ARG A 32 -6.26 13.89 -0.28
N ALA A 33 -6.19 12.66 -0.82
CA ALA A 33 -6.08 11.45 -0.01
C ALA A 33 -4.76 11.42 0.78
N ILE A 34 -3.65 11.82 0.18
CA ILE A 34 -2.35 11.97 0.87
C ILE A 34 -2.49 13.01 2.00
N ALA A 35 -3.04 14.19 1.71
CA ALA A 35 -3.23 15.24 2.71
C ALA A 35 -4.14 14.79 3.87
N TYR A 36 -5.19 14.03 3.57
CA TYR A 36 -6.08 13.46 4.59
C TYR A 36 -5.32 12.48 5.50
N GLY A 37 -4.49 11.61 4.94
CA GLY A 37 -3.64 10.72 5.73
C GLY A 37 -2.63 11.48 6.61
N MET A 38 -2.09 12.61 6.13
CA MET A 38 -1.24 13.47 6.95
C MET A 38 -1.97 14.04 8.16
N MET A 39 -3.26 14.37 8.02
CA MET A 39 -4.08 14.91 9.11
C MET A 39 -4.43 13.88 10.18
N ALA A 40 -4.27 12.58 9.90
CA ALA A 40 -4.49 11.50 10.86
C ALA A 40 -3.40 11.43 11.95
N VAL A 41 -2.27 12.11 11.76
CA VAL A 41 -1.15 12.11 12.71
C VAL A 41 -1.33 13.27 13.69
N GLU A 42 -1.56 12.93 14.95
CA GLU A 42 -1.70 13.88 16.05
C GLU A 42 -0.39 14.07 16.81
N GLU A 43 -0.35 15.09 17.65
CA GLU A 43 0.79 15.33 18.55
C GLU A 43 0.88 14.21 19.62
N ARG A 44 2.10 13.86 20.02
CA ARG A 44 2.41 12.91 21.10
C ARG A 44 2.03 11.45 20.83
N ILE A 45 2.07 11.04 19.58
CA ILE A 45 2.01 9.62 19.23
C ILE A 45 3.40 9.01 19.40
N ASP A 46 3.53 7.98 20.24
CA ASP A 46 4.80 7.27 20.47
C ASP A 46 5.16 6.35 19.30
N VAL A 47 4.16 5.68 18.71
CA VAL A 47 4.28 4.82 17.54
C VAL A 47 2.98 4.82 16.75
N MET A 48 3.06 4.91 15.44
CA MET A 48 1.91 4.82 14.53
C MET A 48 1.85 3.42 13.92
N CYS A 49 0.78 2.68 14.18
CA CYS A 49 0.48 1.44 13.47
C CYS A 49 -0.46 1.75 12.31
N VAL A 50 -0.01 1.55 11.07
CA VAL A 50 -0.85 1.76 9.89
C VAL A 50 -1.42 0.44 9.40
N GLY A 51 -2.72 0.46 9.12
CA GLY A 51 -3.46 -0.65 8.55
C GLY A 51 -4.47 -0.14 7.53
N GLU A 52 -5.08 -1.03 6.83
CA GLU A 52 -6.06 -0.72 5.79
C GLU A 52 -7.16 -1.78 5.72
N MET A 53 -8.31 -1.37 5.23
CA MET A 53 -9.39 -2.23 4.81
C MET A 53 -9.96 -1.72 3.50
N GLY A 54 -9.70 -2.43 2.41
CA GLY A 54 -10.19 -2.07 1.07
C GLY A 54 -10.47 -3.31 0.25
N ILE A 55 -11.73 -3.50 -0.15
CA ILE A 55 -12.09 -4.66 -0.98
C ILE A 55 -11.37 -4.59 -2.32
N GLY A 56 -10.55 -5.61 -2.60
CA GLY A 56 -9.78 -5.68 -3.84
C GLY A 56 -8.43 -4.97 -3.82
N ASN A 57 -8.07 -4.26 -2.76
CA ASN A 57 -6.85 -3.44 -2.70
C ASN A 57 -5.53 -4.22 -2.83
N SER A 58 -5.51 -5.52 -2.56
CA SER A 58 -4.35 -6.36 -2.87
C SER A 58 -4.08 -6.46 -4.38
N THR A 59 -5.07 -6.16 -5.23
CA THR A 59 -4.88 -6.02 -6.69
C THR A 59 -4.17 -4.69 -7.00
N SER A 60 -4.62 -3.59 -6.41
CA SER A 60 -3.95 -2.28 -6.52
C SER A 60 -2.54 -2.31 -5.96
N ALA A 61 -2.32 -2.93 -4.80
CA ALA A 61 -0.99 -3.10 -4.21
C ALA A 61 -0.04 -3.89 -5.15
N ALA A 62 -0.53 -4.97 -5.77
CA ALA A 62 0.25 -5.75 -6.74
C ALA A 62 0.58 -4.93 -8.00
N ALA A 63 -0.39 -4.14 -8.50
CA ALA A 63 -0.18 -3.27 -9.66
C ALA A 63 0.83 -2.16 -9.36
N LEU A 64 0.76 -1.52 -8.18
CA LEU A 64 1.76 -0.56 -7.72
C LEU A 64 3.17 -1.17 -7.70
N CYS A 65 3.31 -2.34 -7.08
CA CYS A 65 4.60 -3.01 -7.00
C CYS A 65 5.15 -3.36 -8.38
N GLN A 66 4.32 -3.90 -9.29
CA GLN A 66 4.75 -4.20 -10.64
C GLN A 66 5.16 -2.95 -11.42
N ALA A 67 4.40 -1.86 -11.32
CA ALA A 67 4.71 -0.62 -12.02
C ALA A 67 5.99 0.05 -11.51
N LEU A 68 6.23 0.03 -10.20
CA LEU A 68 7.41 0.62 -9.57
C LEU A 68 8.68 -0.22 -9.79
N TRP A 69 8.58 -1.55 -9.65
CA TRP A 69 9.75 -2.43 -9.53
C TRP A 69 9.91 -3.40 -10.71
N GLY A 70 8.94 -3.45 -11.63
CA GLY A 70 8.98 -4.35 -12.79
C GLY A 70 8.68 -5.81 -12.43
N GLY A 71 9.03 -6.72 -13.33
CA GLY A 71 8.71 -8.13 -13.21
C GLY A 71 7.34 -8.50 -13.78
N ALA A 72 6.97 -9.77 -13.67
CA ALA A 72 5.68 -10.26 -14.15
C ALA A 72 4.57 -10.05 -13.11
N ALA A 73 3.33 -9.83 -13.56
CA ALA A 73 2.17 -9.66 -12.67
C ALA A 73 2.00 -10.85 -11.71
N THR A 74 2.34 -12.07 -12.17
CA THR A 74 2.30 -13.29 -11.35
C THR A 74 3.25 -13.30 -10.16
N GLU A 75 4.31 -12.50 -10.19
CA GLU A 75 5.27 -12.39 -9.08
C GLU A 75 4.76 -11.51 -7.95
N TRP A 76 3.80 -10.62 -8.26
CA TRP A 76 3.25 -9.64 -7.33
C TRP A 76 1.85 -10.00 -6.83
N THR A 77 1.10 -10.78 -7.65
CA THR A 77 -0.29 -11.09 -7.37
C THR A 77 -0.42 -12.33 -6.52
N GLY A 78 -1.06 -12.20 -5.38
CA GLY A 78 -1.40 -13.32 -4.51
C GLY A 78 -2.90 -13.52 -4.38
N PRO A 79 -3.33 -14.53 -3.61
CA PRO A 79 -4.74 -14.89 -3.44
C PRO A 79 -5.53 -13.86 -2.63
N GLY A 80 -4.88 -12.88 -2.01
CA GLY A 80 -5.55 -11.96 -1.10
C GLY A 80 -6.22 -12.71 0.05
N THR A 81 -7.47 -12.38 0.33
CA THR A 81 -8.27 -13.06 1.37
C THR A 81 -8.81 -14.44 0.97
N GLY A 82 -8.48 -14.96 -0.22
CA GLY A 82 -8.84 -16.32 -0.60
C GLY A 82 -9.27 -16.54 -2.05
N VAL A 83 -8.90 -15.66 -2.97
CA VAL A 83 -9.20 -15.81 -4.40
C VAL A 83 -8.41 -16.99 -5.00
N SER A 84 -9.05 -17.86 -5.78
CA SER A 84 -8.45 -19.04 -6.39
C SER A 84 -9.00 -19.33 -7.80
N GLY A 85 -8.39 -20.26 -8.51
CA GLY A 85 -8.86 -20.72 -9.83
C GLY A 85 -8.93 -19.59 -10.86
N ASP A 86 -10.04 -19.48 -11.60
CA ASP A 86 -10.21 -18.51 -12.66
C ASP A 86 -10.30 -17.05 -12.12
N ALA A 87 -10.78 -16.86 -10.89
CA ALA A 87 -10.78 -15.55 -10.27
C ALA A 87 -9.35 -15.06 -9.98
N TYR A 88 -8.44 -15.95 -9.59
CA TYR A 88 -7.02 -15.61 -9.45
C TYR A 88 -6.38 -15.25 -10.78
N LYS A 89 -6.67 -16.01 -11.86
CA LYS A 89 -6.18 -15.69 -13.20
C LYS A 89 -6.63 -14.29 -13.64
N ARG A 90 -7.93 -14.00 -13.50
CA ARG A 90 -8.46 -12.65 -13.79
C ARG A 90 -7.76 -11.56 -12.99
N LYS A 91 -7.47 -11.81 -11.70
CA LYS A 91 -6.71 -10.85 -10.86
C LYS A 91 -5.32 -10.56 -11.44
N VAL A 92 -4.60 -11.60 -11.87
CA VAL A 92 -3.27 -11.44 -12.53
C VAL A 92 -3.40 -10.66 -13.84
N GLU A 93 -4.39 -10.99 -14.67
CA GLU A 93 -4.65 -10.30 -15.93
C GLU A 93 -5.02 -8.82 -15.70
N THR A 94 -5.83 -8.52 -14.69
CA THR A 94 -6.20 -7.16 -14.30
C THR A 94 -4.95 -6.34 -13.89
N VAL A 95 -4.07 -6.93 -13.07
CA VAL A 95 -2.81 -6.29 -12.68
C VAL A 95 -1.95 -5.98 -13.92
N ALA A 96 -1.77 -6.96 -14.81
CA ALA A 96 -0.97 -6.77 -16.02
C ALA A 96 -1.56 -5.70 -16.95
N ALA A 97 -2.88 -5.74 -17.19
CA ALA A 97 -3.58 -4.78 -18.04
C ALA A 97 -3.49 -3.34 -17.49
N GLY A 98 -3.68 -3.16 -16.17
CA GLY A 98 -3.56 -1.85 -15.54
C GLY A 98 -2.15 -1.28 -15.67
N VAL A 99 -1.13 -2.08 -15.40
CA VAL A 99 0.27 -1.63 -15.51
C VAL A 99 0.64 -1.29 -16.96
N GLU A 100 0.19 -2.08 -17.93
CA GLU A 100 0.40 -1.80 -19.36
C GLU A 100 -0.27 -0.50 -19.78
N ARG A 101 -1.54 -0.30 -19.35
CA ARG A 101 -2.30 0.91 -19.68
C ARG A 101 -1.65 2.19 -19.19
N HIS A 102 -1.01 2.16 -18.04
CA HIS A 102 -0.37 3.32 -17.41
C HIS A 102 1.16 3.30 -17.53
N ALA A 103 1.70 2.61 -18.51
CA ALA A 103 3.15 2.49 -18.75
C ALA A 103 3.85 3.83 -19.03
N ASP A 104 3.11 4.83 -19.51
CA ASP A 104 3.57 6.21 -19.72
C ASP A 104 3.92 6.94 -18.40
N ARG A 105 3.45 6.45 -17.24
CA ARG A 105 3.74 7.01 -15.91
C ARG A 105 5.00 6.41 -15.27
N LYS A 106 5.67 5.52 -15.96
CA LYS A 106 6.90 4.89 -15.45
C LYS A 106 7.95 5.93 -15.09
N GLY A 107 8.49 5.83 -13.87
CA GLY A 107 9.49 6.77 -13.34
C GLY A 107 8.89 7.92 -12.52
N ASP A 108 7.57 8.02 -12.42
CA ASP A 108 6.87 8.94 -11.52
C ASP A 108 6.05 8.16 -10.49
N PRO A 109 6.60 7.91 -9.29
CA PRO A 109 5.93 7.10 -8.27
C PRO A 109 4.57 7.65 -7.82
N LEU A 110 4.41 8.98 -7.78
CA LEU A 110 3.13 9.60 -7.41
C LEU A 110 2.09 9.49 -8.53
N ALA A 111 2.50 9.63 -9.78
CA ALA A 111 1.62 9.38 -10.92
C ALA A 111 1.20 7.90 -11.00
N ILE A 112 2.09 6.97 -10.66
CA ILE A 112 1.79 5.53 -10.54
C ILE A 112 0.79 5.30 -9.40
N LEU A 113 0.99 5.92 -8.23
CA LEU A 113 0.04 5.83 -7.10
C LEU A 113 -1.35 6.34 -7.49
N ALA A 114 -1.45 7.48 -8.16
CA ALA A 114 -2.72 8.02 -8.63
C ALA A 114 -3.41 7.08 -9.62
N ALA A 115 -2.65 6.47 -10.53
CA ALA A 115 -3.21 5.63 -11.58
C ALA A 115 -3.65 4.25 -11.11
N LEU A 116 -2.88 3.60 -10.23
CA LEU A 116 -3.00 2.18 -9.88
C LEU A 116 -3.33 1.93 -8.40
N GLY A 117 -3.25 2.97 -7.57
CA GLY A 117 -3.47 2.87 -6.13
C GLY A 117 -4.94 2.87 -5.71
N GLY A 118 -5.17 3.36 -4.51
CA GLY A 118 -6.47 3.57 -3.90
C GLY A 118 -6.38 4.70 -2.90
N LEU A 119 -7.52 5.23 -2.47
CA LEU A 119 -7.59 6.36 -1.53
C LEU A 119 -6.88 6.01 -0.21
N GLU A 120 -7.09 4.79 0.31
CA GLU A 120 -6.47 4.30 1.53
C GLU A 120 -4.94 4.13 1.37
N LEU A 121 -4.46 3.68 0.21
CA LEU A 121 -3.03 3.54 -0.04
C LEU A 121 -2.36 4.92 -0.13
N ALA A 122 -3.03 5.89 -0.76
CA ALA A 122 -2.57 7.27 -0.81
C ALA A 122 -2.58 7.93 0.59
N ALA A 123 -3.60 7.65 1.41
CA ALA A 123 -3.64 8.14 2.79
C ALA A 123 -2.50 7.55 3.64
N ILE A 124 -2.18 6.26 3.49
CA ILE A 124 -1.01 5.65 4.16
C ILE A 124 0.29 6.36 3.77
N VAL A 125 0.48 6.70 2.50
CA VAL A 125 1.63 7.51 2.05
C VAL A 125 1.69 8.82 2.82
N GLY A 126 0.57 9.52 2.95
CA GLY A 126 0.47 10.76 3.71
C GLY A 126 0.79 10.59 5.19
N THR A 127 0.24 9.57 5.83
CA THR A 127 0.50 9.25 7.24
C THR A 127 2.00 9.01 7.48
N ILE A 128 2.67 8.24 6.60
CA ILE A 128 4.11 7.98 6.72
C ILE A 128 4.91 9.28 6.62
N ILE A 129 4.56 10.18 5.69
CA ILE A 129 5.22 11.48 5.56
C ILE A 129 5.05 12.31 6.83
N ALA A 130 3.82 12.42 7.35
CA ALA A 130 3.55 13.21 8.56
C ALA A 130 4.26 12.63 9.79
N CYS A 131 4.30 11.31 9.94
CA CYS A 131 5.05 10.65 11.00
C CYS A 131 6.56 10.95 10.92
N ARG A 132 7.12 10.98 9.70
CA ARG A 132 8.53 11.38 9.53
C ARG A 132 8.78 12.80 10.00
N LEU A 133 7.90 13.74 9.64
CA LEU A 133 7.99 15.14 10.09
C LEU A 133 7.82 15.29 11.61
N ALA A 134 6.96 14.46 12.20
CA ALA A 134 6.72 14.42 13.65
C ALA A 134 7.78 13.61 14.43
N HIS A 135 8.75 12.98 13.76
CA HIS A 135 9.73 12.05 14.35
C HIS A 135 9.08 10.85 15.05
N THR A 136 7.92 10.41 14.57
CA THR A 136 7.15 9.28 15.08
C THR A 136 7.50 8.02 14.27
N PRO A 137 7.92 6.91 14.90
CA PRO A 137 8.14 5.66 14.20
C PRO A 137 6.80 5.08 13.68
N VAL A 138 6.88 4.38 12.54
CA VAL A 138 5.72 3.76 11.90
C VAL A 138 5.89 2.24 11.84
N MET A 139 4.87 1.52 12.29
CA MET A 139 4.73 0.09 12.10
C MET A 139 3.85 -0.16 10.86
N LEU A 140 4.46 -0.68 9.80
CA LEU A 140 3.75 -1.08 8.58
C LEU A 140 3.17 -2.48 8.78
N ASP A 141 1.86 -2.65 8.58
CA ASP A 141 1.20 -3.95 8.79
C ASP A 141 1.69 -4.99 7.78
N GLY A 142 0.99 -5.18 6.69
CA GLY A 142 1.26 -6.23 5.71
C GLY A 142 1.59 -5.71 4.31
N PHE A 143 1.23 -6.52 3.29
CA PHE A 143 1.59 -6.25 1.90
C PHE A 143 1.06 -4.92 1.37
N ALA A 144 -0.22 -4.59 1.58
CA ALA A 144 -0.80 -3.37 1.04
C ALA A 144 -0.17 -2.10 1.66
N CYS A 145 0.05 -2.08 2.99
CA CYS A 145 0.74 -0.98 3.67
C CYS A 145 2.18 -0.83 3.19
N THR A 146 2.88 -1.95 2.99
CA THR A 146 4.27 -1.94 2.48
C THR A 146 4.33 -1.51 1.02
N ALA A 147 3.34 -1.89 0.18
CA ALA A 147 3.22 -1.43 -1.20
C ALA A 147 3.01 0.09 -1.27
N ALA A 148 2.14 0.65 -0.43
CA ALA A 148 1.96 2.09 -0.30
C ALA A 148 3.27 2.79 0.12
N ALA A 149 3.94 2.29 1.16
CA ALA A 149 5.21 2.81 1.63
C ALA A 149 6.30 2.77 0.54
N SER A 150 6.30 1.76 -0.32
CA SER A 150 7.29 1.59 -1.38
C SER A 150 7.25 2.70 -2.44
N VAL A 151 6.13 3.43 -2.56
CA VAL A 151 6.03 4.64 -3.39
C VAL A 151 7.02 5.70 -2.91
N LEU A 152 7.10 5.92 -1.60
CA LEU A 152 8.06 6.86 -1.01
C LEU A 152 9.51 6.37 -1.16
N HIS A 153 9.74 5.07 -0.97
CA HIS A 153 11.08 4.49 -1.17
C HIS A 153 11.56 4.63 -2.62
N ALA A 154 10.66 4.53 -3.59
CA ALA A 154 10.99 4.74 -5.00
C ALA A 154 11.37 6.21 -5.32
N MET A 155 10.89 7.17 -4.52
CA MET A 155 11.26 8.59 -4.62
C MET A 155 12.58 8.88 -3.91
N ASP A 156 12.75 8.34 -2.70
CA ASP A 156 13.95 8.46 -1.87
C ASP A 156 14.10 7.21 -0.99
N PRO A 157 15.18 6.42 -1.17
CA PRO A 157 15.41 5.23 -0.35
C PRO A 157 15.43 5.48 1.15
N SER A 158 15.82 6.69 1.60
CA SER A 158 15.82 7.07 3.02
C SER A 158 14.44 7.41 3.57
N ALA A 159 13.41 7.56 2.72
CA ALA A 159 12.07 7.99 3.14
C ALA A 159 11.44 7.06 4.19
N LEU A 160 11.86 5.80 4.24
CA LEU A 160 11.33 4.79 5.16
C LEU A 160 12.23 4.50 6.38
N ASP A 161 13.23 5.32 6.69
CA ASP A 161 14.17 5.03 7.81
C ASP A 161 13.47 4.90 9.17
N HIS A 162 12.36 5.62 9.37
CA HIS A 162 11.53 5.58 10.58
C HIS A 162 10.44 4.48 10.54
N CYS A 163 10.39 3.67 9.48
CA CYS A 163 9.40 2.62 9.31
C CYS A 163 9.97 1.25 9.64
N VAL A 164 9.19 0.45 10.35
CA VAL A 164 9.44 -0.97 10.63
C VAL A 164 8.30 -1.79 10.02
N VAL A 165 8.61 -2.93 9.42
CA VAL A 165 7.59 -3.85 8.90
C VAL A 165 7.22 -4.84 9.99
N ALA A 166 5.95 -4.88 10.38
CA ALA A 166 5.48 -5.69 11.50
C ALA A 166 5.56 -7.20 11.17
N HIS A 167 5.02 -7.61 10.04
CA HIS A 167 5.02 -9.02 9.68
C HIS A 167 5.22 -9.26 8.19
N CYS A 168 5.74 -10.43 7.84
CA CYS A 168 5.70 -10.92 6.46
C CYS A 168 4.28 -11.43 6.17
N SER A 169 3.59 -10.76 5.24
CA SER A 169 2.29 -11.24 4.78
C SER A 169 2.43 -12.53 3.97
N ALA A 170 1.42 -13.40 4.01
CA ALA A 170 1.34 -14.58 3.15
C ALA A 170 1.17 -14.26 1.65
N GLU A 171 1.06 -12.99 1.27
CA GLU A 171 1.07 -12.55 -0.12
C GLU A 171 2.48 -12.72 -0.73
N PRO A 172 2.64 -13.48 -1.84
CA PRO A 172 3.95 -13.83 -2.38
C PRO A 172 4.79 -12.60 -2.80
N GLY A 173 4.14 -11.54 -3.29
CA GLY A 173 4.81 -10.29 -3.64
C GLY A 173 5.43 -9.55 -2.46
N HIS A 174 5.02 -9.84 -1.22
CA HIS A 174 5.52 -9.13 -0.05
C HIS A 174 7.00 -9.42 0.24
N THR A 175 7.40 -10.69 0.24
CA THR A 175 8.81 -11.06 0.44
C THR A 175 9.72 -10.39 -0.58
N LYS A 176 9.32 -10.43 -1.87
CA LYS A 176 10.06 -9.75 -2.94
C LYS A 176 10.15 -8.24 -2.70
N LEU A 177 9.05 -7.60 -2.27
CA LEU A 177 9.03 -6.18 -1.97
C LEU A 177 9.96 -5.82 -0.82
N LEU A 178 9.94 -6.60 0.27
CA LEU A 178 10.80 -6.41 1.44
C LEU A 178 12.29 -6.43 1.07
N ASP A 179 12.69 -7.38 0.21
CA ASP A 179 14.07 -7.47 -0.29
C ASP A 179 14.45 -6.22 -1.10
N LEU A 180 13.55 -5.71 -1.95
CA LEU A 180 13.79 -4.54 -2.78
C LEU A 180 13.93 -3.25 -1.99
N ILE A 181 13.13 -3.07 -0.93
CA ILE A 181 13.20 -1.88 -0.06
C ILE A 181 14.17 -2.04 1.12
N GLY A 182 14.86 -3.19 1.20
CA GLY A 182 15.86 -3.44 2.24
C GLY A 182 15.30 -3.55 3.66
N LYS A 183 14.03 -3.96 3.83
CA LYS A 183 13.38 -4.11 5.13
C LYS A 183 13.24 -5.57 5.53
N LYS A 184 13.32 -5.80 6.84
CA LYS A 184 13.06 -7.13 7.43
C LYS A 184 11.84 -7.05 8.33
N PRO A 185 10.90 -7.99 8.21
CA PRO A 185 9.72 -8.01 9.07
C PRO A 185 10.12 -8.49 10.48
N LEU A 186 9.38 -8.03 11.49
CA LEU A 186 9.56 -8.51 12.87
C LEU A 186 9.06 -9.94 13.04
N PHE A 187 7.94 -10.28 12.39
CA PHE A 187 7.29 -11.58 12.50
C PHE A 187 7.02 -12.21 11.13
N ASP A 188 6.99 -13.54 11.09
CA ASP A 188 6.48 -14.33 9.98
C ASP A 188 5.51 -15.38 10.55
N LEU A 189 4.22 -15.03 10.58
CA LEU A 189 3.15 -15.80 11.19
C LEU A 189 2.10 -16.26 10.17
N GLY A 190 2.38 -16.13 8.88
CA GLY A 190 1.47 -16.48 7.80
C GLY A 190 0.19 -15.63 7.77
N MET A 191 0.22 -14.43 8.33
CA MET A 191 -0.92 -13.51 8.40
C MET A 191 -1.22 -12.89 7.02
N ARG A 192 -2.51 -12.62 6.78
CA ARG A 192 -2.99 -11.98 5.55
C ARG A 192 -4.31 -11.22 5.73
N LEU A 193 -4.63 -10.81 6.96
CA LEU A 193 -5.89 -10.13 7.25
C LEU A 193 -5.85 -8.64 6.85
N GLY A 194 -4.77 -7.94 7.15
CA GLY A 194 -4.71 -6.48 7.09
C GLY A 194 -5.22 -5.84 8.39
N GLU A 195 -5.80 -4.65 8.31
CA GLU A 195 -6.47 -3.94 9.39
C GLU A 195 -5.55 -3.62 10.59
N ALA A 196 -4.26 -3.39 10.34
CA ALA A 196 -3.21 -3.23 11.35
C ALA A 196 -3.07 -4.42 12.31
N SER A 197 -3.65 -5.59 11.99
CA SER A 197 -3.66 -6.74 12.88
C SER A 197 -2.27 -7.29 13.22
N GLY A 198 -1.32 -7.19 12.28
CA GLY A 198 0.08 -7.54 12.52
C GLY A 198 0.88 -6.40 13.13
N ALA A 199 0.53 -5.16 12.83
CA ALA A 199 1.24 -4.00 13.33
C ALA A 199 0.99 -3.74 14.84
N THR A 200 -0.07 -4.31 15.39
CA THR A 200 -0.44 -4.19 16.82
C THR A 200 0.06 -5.35 17.69
N LEU A 201 0.69 -6.37 17.11
CA LEU A 201 1.32 -7.49 17.84
C LEU A 201 2.64 -7.05 18.48
#